data_fbfcf0f83a7e30e01f20952dce50faba
#
_entry.id   fbfcf0f83a7e30e01f20952dce50faba
#
_cell.length_a   1.000
_cell.length_b   1.000
_cell.length_c   1.000
_cell.angle_alpha   90.00
_cell.angle_beta   90.00
_cell.angle_gamma   90.00
#
_symmetry.space_group_name_H-M   'P 1'
#
loop_
_entity.id
_entity.type
_entity.pdbx_description
1 polymer ?
#
loop_
_entity_poly.entity_id
_entity_poly.type
_entity_poly.pdbx_seq_one_letter_code
_entity_poly.pdbx_strand_id
1 'polypeptide(L)'
;MERPRISAVRRVAFVLAAVTMLVTPTSLAGAAPRHAPAQTVEPPFGLNLTRRMAALFHDIVGNAPASAARLFFPESAYVAMKSGRIPAPASDYQLRLVAFFRLDLAAYHWYVLASGPATFIGVNANPRDAQWIEPGWCENSIGYWYLPRARLVYRTKGVIRSVAVASLISWHGVWYVVHLGPNPRPRNVGTVDLPALGRGVAGPAGGC
;
A
#
# COMPACT_ATOMS: atom_id res chain seq x y z
N MET A 1 2.15 46.11 85.91
CA MET A 1 2.10 47.38 85.11
C MET A 1 3.19 47.28 84.07
N GLU A 2 2.85 46.85 82.85
CA GLU A 2 3.81 46.80 81.78
C GLU A 2 3.13 47.20 80.48
N ARG A 3 3.63 48.17 79.79
CA ARG A 3 3.04 48.74 78.53
C ARG A 3 3.54 47.97 77.34
N PRO A 4 2.67 47.66 76.33
CA PRO A 4 3.10 46.99 75.13
C PRO A 4 3.81 47.96 74.18
N ARG A 5 4.89 47.46 73.60
CA ARG A 5 5.69 48.18 72.53
C ARG A 5 4.96 48.02 71.21
N ILE A 6 4.76 49.08 70.49
CA ILE A 6 4.22 49.17 69.16
C ILE A 6 5.36 48.83 68.18
N SER A 7 5.17 47.73 67.43
CA SER A 7 6.08 47.37 66.32
C SER A 7 5.65 48.04 65.01
N ALA A 8 6.61 48.72 64.40
CA ALA A 8 6.45 49.43 63.15
C ALA A 8 6.34 48.42 61.98
N VAL A 9 5.24 48.49 61.23
CA VAL A 9 5.02 47.72 60.02
C VAL A 9 5.74 48.41 58.87
N ARG A 10 6.79 47.76 58.37
CA ARG A 10 7.47 48.15 57.12
C ARG A 10 6.57 47.72 55.92
N ARG A 11 6.09 48.68 55.16
CA ARG A 11 5.43 48.50 53.86
C ARG A 11 6.48 48.15 52.81
N VAL A 12 6.49 46.96 52.30
CA VAL A 12 7.28 46.55 51.14
C VAL A 12 6.41 46.82 49.93
N ALA A 13 6.82 47.72 49.06
CA ALA A 13 6.17 47.96 47.76
C ALA A 13 6.66 46.91 46.78
N PHE A 14 5.77 46.06 46.32
CA PHE A 14 6.04 45.15 45.19
C PHE A 14 5.81 45.91 43.89
N VAL A 15 6.87 46.13 43.12
CA VAL A 15 6.79 46.56 41.73
C VAL A 15 6.51 45.36 40.87
N LEU A 16 5.30 45.23 40.35
CA LEU A 16 4.96 44.24 39.33
C LEU A 16 5.48 44.76 37.99
N ALA A 17 6.55 44.17 37.49
CA ALA A 17 6.96 44.32 36.09
C ALA A 17 6.10 43.43 35.22
N ALA A 18 5.18 44.02 34.45
CA ALA A 18 4.39 43.34 33.45
C ALA A 18 5.27 43.03 32.22
N VAL A 19 5.70 41.78 32.06
CA VAL A 19 6.36 41.33 30.86
C VAL A 19 5.27 40.95 29.83
N THR A 20 5.01 41.84 28.88
CA THR A 20 4.15 41.60 27.72
C THR A 20 4.91 40.74 26.73
N MET A 21 4.63 39.42 26.73
CA MET A 21 5.08 38.54 25.67
C MET A 21 4.26 38.79 24.39
N LEU A 22 4.88 39.38 23.38
CA LEU A 22 4.33 39.38 22.03
C LEU A 22 4.33 37.96 21.48
N VAL A 23 3.17 37.32 21.52
CA VAL A 23 2.94 36.05 20.78
C VAL A 23 2.72 36.41 19.32
N THR A 24 3.76 36.28 18.51
CA THR A 24 3.60 36.33 17.05
C THR A 24 2.84 35.07 16.58
N PRO A 25 1.71 35.21 15.87
CA PRO A 25 1.04 34.03 15.30
C PRO A 25 1.93 33.46 14.19
N THR A 26 2.55 32.33 14.44
CA THR A 26 3.19 31.55 13.38
C THR A 26 2.06 31.01 12.50
N SER A 27 1.82 31.61 11.32
CA SER A 27 0.96 31.10 10.30
C SER A 27 1.52 29.74 9.86
N LEU A 28 0.90 28.65 10.32
CA LEU A 28 1.06 27.33 9.70
C LEU A 28 0.54 27.49 8.28
N ALA A 29 1.45 27.69 7.31
CA ALA A 29 1.12 27.59 5.91
C ALA A 29 0.60 26.18 5.68
N GLY A 30 -0.72 26.04 5.61
CA GLY A 30 -1.39 24.79 5.31
C GLY A 30 -0.86 24.27 3.98
N ALA A 31 -0.25 23.10 3.97
CA ALA A 31 0.14 22.46 2.74
C ALA A 31 -1.11 22.35 1.85
N ALA A 32 -1.07 22.96 0.67
CA ALA A 32 -2.16 22.85 -0.29
C ALA A 32 -2.52 21.38 -0.50
N PRO A 33 -3.80 21.02 -0.60
CA PRO A 33 -4.20 19.63 -0.83
C PRO A 33 -3.52 19.13 -2.11
N ARG A 34 -2.64 18.14 -1.98
CA ARG A 34 -2.01 17.49 -3.13
C ARG A 34 -3.10 16.79 -3.90
N HIS A 35 -3.50 17.34 -5.04
CA HIS A 35 -4.41 16.66 -5.94
C HIS A 35 -3.81 15.30 -6.31
N ALA A 36 -4.62 14.24 -6.23
CA ALA A 36 -4.20 12.94 -6.71
C ALA A 36 -3.81 13.06 -8.19
N PRO A 37 -2.74 12.39 -8.65
CA PRO A 37 -2.36 12.38 -10.06
C PRO A 37 -3.54 11.96 -10.95
N ALA A 38 -3.59 12.47 -12.17
CA ALA A 38 -4.58 12.02 -13.13
C ALA A 38 -4.43 10.52 -13.38
N GLN A 39 -5.54 9.83 -13.64
CA GLN A 39 -5.54 8.38 -13.84
C GLN A 39 -4.65 7.93 -15.03
N THR A 40 -4.45 8.80 -16.02
CA THR A 40 -3.59 8.57 -17.18
C THR A 40 -2.09 8.64 -16.88
N VAL A 41 -1.70 9.16 -15.70
CA VAL A 41 -0.30 9.24 -15.32
C VAL A 41 0.18 7.87 -14.86
N GLU A 42 1.23 7.36 -15.50
CA GLU A 42 1.87 6.11 -15.09
C GLU A 42 2.46 6.24 -13.68
N PRO A 43 2.14 5.31 -12.77
CA PRO A 43 2.74 5.35 -11.44
C PRO A 43 4.24 5.07 -11.48
N PRO A 44 5.05 5.76 -10.65
CA PRO A 44 6.50 5.57 -10.64
C PRO A 44 6.89 4.18 -10.12
N PHE A 45 7.96 3.63 -10.71
CA PHE A 45 8.55 2.33 -10.32
C PHE A 45 9.48 2.40 -9.10
N GLY A 46 9.98 3.54 -8.73
CA GLY A 46 11.03 3.71 -7.72
C GLY A 46 10.67 3.23 -6.31
N LEU A 47 11.05 4.01 -5.32
CA LEU A 47 10.91 3.67 -3.90
C LEU A 47 9.46 3.38 -3.47
N ASN A 48 8.48 4.00 -4.11
CA ASN A 48 7.07 3.79 -3.78
C ASN A 48 6.62 2.35 -4.06
N LEU A 49 6.87 1.83 -5.26
CA LEU A 49 6.55 0.45 -5.59
C LEU A 49 7.30 -0.50 -4.68
N THR A 50 8.60 -0.27 -4.47
CA THR A 50 9.43 -1.12 -3.60
C THR A 50 8.90 -1.18 -2.17
N ARG A 51 8.52 -0.05 -1.57
CA ARG A 51 7.95 0.00 -0.22
C ARG A 51 6.61 -0.74 -0.12
N ARG A 52 5.74 -0.58 -1.12
CA ARG A 52 4.45 -1.28 -1.15
C ARG A 52 4.65 -2.79 -1.27
N MET A 53 5.57 -3.23 -2.11
CA MET A 53 5.89 -4.66 -2.28
C MET A 53 6.61 -5.24 -1.06
N ALA A 54 7.45 -4.48 -0.37
CA ALA A 54 8.04 -4.87 0.91
C ALA A 54 6.96 -5.06 1.99
N ALA A 55 5.98 -4.14 2.05
CA ALA A 55 4.85 -4.27 2.96
C ALA A 55 3.98 -5.49 2.63
N LEU A 56 3.71 -5.75 1.34
CA LEU A 56 3.00 -6.95 0.90
C LEU A 56 3.76 -8.22 1.32
N PHE A 57 5.07 -8.26 1.12
CA PHE A 57 5.88 -9.40 1.51
C PHE A 57 5.85 -9.63 3.03
N HIS A 58 5.94 -8.58 3.82
CA HIS A 58 5.79 -8.65 5.27
C HIS A 58 4.42 -9.22 5.67
N ASP A 59 3.34 -8.76 5.03
CA ASP A 59 1.99 -9.25 5.28
C ASP A 59 1.81 -10.72 4.82
N ILE A 60 2.48 -11.13 3.74
CA ILE A 60 2.57 -12.54 3.31
C ILE A 60 3.27 -13.38 4.40
N VAL A 61 4.45 -12.96 4.86
CA VAL A 61 5.20 -13.68 5.90
C VAL A 61 4.38 -13.79 7.20
N GLY A 62 3.65 -12.74 7.56
CA GLY A 62 2.78 -12.72 8.73
C GLY A 62 1.42 -13.40 8.56
N ASN A 63 1.07 -13.87 7.35
CA ASN A 63 -0.28 -14.31 6.97
C ASN A 63 -1.36 -13.31 7.42
N ALA A 64 -1.18 -12.03 7.08
CA ALA A 64 -1.96 -10.91 7.58
C ALA A 64 -2.89 -10.30 6.51
N PRO A 65 -3.99 -10.98 6.10
CA PRO A 65 -4.84 -10.52 5.00
C PRO A 65 -5.53 -9.18 5.28
N ALA A 66 -5.86 -8.87 6.53
CA ALA A 66 -6.44 -7.58 6.89
C ALA A 66 -5.45 -6.42 6.69
N SER A 67 -4.17 -6.61 7.02
CA SER A 67 -3.11 -5.64 6.77
C SER A 67 -2.81 -5.51 5.28
N ALA A 68 -2.75 -6.63 4.56
CA ALA A 68 -2.47 -6.66 3.12
C ALA A 68 -3.57 -5.99 2.27
N ALA A 69 -4.81 -5.91 2.78
CA ALA A 69 -5.94 -5.32 2.06
C ALA A 69 -5.69 -3.86 1.62
N ARG A 70 -4.85 -3.08 2.35
CA ARG A 70 -4.47 -1.71 1.96
C ARG A 70 -3.61 -1.65 0.69
N LEU A 71 -2.98 -2.76 0.31
CA LEU A 71 -2.13 -2.90 -0.86
C LEU A 71 -2.90 -3.48 -2.06
N PHE A 72 -4.05 -4.05 -1.79
CA PHE A 72 -4.98 -4.57 -2.78
C PHE A 72 -5.79 -3.44 -3.43
N PHE A 73 -6.28 -3.65 -4.64
CA PHE A 73 -7.02 -2.64 -5.40
C PHE A 73 -8.28 -2.21 -4.65
N PRO A 74 -8.54 -0.89 -4.46
CA PRO A 74 -9.65 -0.44 -3.63
C PRO A 74 -11.02 -0.80 -4.21
N GLU A 75 -11.97 -1.19 -3.36
CA GLU A 75 -13.34 -1.54 -3.79
C GLU A 75 -14.02 -0.39 -4.53
N SER A 76 -13.93 0.83 -4.01
CA SER A 76 -14.52 2.01 -4.65
C SER A 76 -13.97 2.25 -6.06
N ALA A 77 -12.67 2.03 -6.26
CA ALA A 77 -12.04 2.11 -7.56
C ALA A 77 -12.52 1.00 -8.50
N TYR A 78 -12.61 -0.24 -7.98
CA TYR A 78 -13.14 -1.36 -8.74
C TYR A 78 -14.58 -1.13 -9.19
N VAL A 79 -15.45 -0.72 -8.27
CA VAL A 79 -16.85 -0.41 -8.56
C VAL A 79 -16.95 0.68 -9.62
N ALA A 80 -16.17 1.76 -9.48
CA ALA A 80 -16.15 2.85 -10.47
C ALA A 80 -15.72 2.35 -11.86
N MET A 81 -14.69 1.51 -11.94
CA MET A 81 -14.18 0.97 -13.22
C MET A 81 -15.14 -0.03 -13.85
N LYS A 82 -15.87 -0.82 -13.07
CA LYS A 82 -16.75 -1.89 -13.53
C LYS A 82 -18.21 -1.46 -13.70
N SER A 83 -18.59 -0.27 -13.22
CA SER A 83 -19.96 0.24 -13.34
C SER A 83 -20.42 0.30 -14.79
N GLY A 84 -21.61 -0.25 -15.07
CA GLY A 84 -22.16 -0.36 -16.41
C GLY A 84 -21.49 -1.41 -17.32
N ARG A 85 -20.51 -2.17 -16.79
CA ARG A 85 -19.80 -3.22 -17.53
C ARG A 85 -20.11 -4.62 -17.04
N ILE A 86 -20.26 -4.77 -15.73
CA ILE A 86 -20.67 -6.04 -15.12
C ILE A 86 -21.88 -5.80 -14.18
N PRO A 87 -22.74 -6.81 -13.99
CA PRO A 87 -23.75 -6.77 -12.94
C PRO A 87 -23.08 -6.80 -11.55
N ALA A 88 -23.60 -6.04 -10.58
CA ALA A 88 -23.19 -6.08 -9.17
C ALA A 88 -21.66 -6.07 -8.91
N PRO A 89 -20.91 -5.03 -9.35
CA PRO A 89 -19.44 -5.01 -9.23
C PRO A 89 -18.95 -5.07 -7.79
N ALA A 90 -19.67 -4.52 -6.81
CA ALA A 90 -19.30 -4.63 -5.40
C ALA A 90 -19.34 -6.09 -4.90
N SER A 91 -20.37 -6.84 -5.32
CA SER A 91 -20.48 -8.27 -4.99
C SER A 91 -19.36 -9.08 -5.65
N ASP A 92 -19.06 -8.83 -6.91
CA ASP A 92 -17.94 -9.48 -7.62
C ASP A 92 -16.59 -9.17 -6.97
N TYR A 93 -16.38 -7.94 -6.55
CA TYR A 93 -15.18 -7.56 -5.80
C TYR A 93 -15.00 -8.40 -4.55
N GLN A 94 -16.03 -8.53 -3.72
CA GLN A 94 -15.94 -9.27 -2.45
C GLN A 94 -15.86 -10.79 -2.65
N LEU A 95 -16.75 -11.34 -3.49
CA LEU A 95 -16.92 -12.79 -3.62
C LEU A 95 -15.88 -13.45 -4.53
N ARG A 96 -15.24 -12.68 -5.41
CA ARG A 96 -14.21 -13.19 -6.32
C ARG A 96 -12.84 -12.60 -6.02
N LEU A 97 -12.64 -11.30 -6.18
CA LEU A 97 -11.30 -10.71 -6.09
C LEU A 97 -10.72 -10.80 -4.68
N VAL A 98 -11.45 -10.35 -3.66
CA VAL A 98 -10.98 -10.39 -2.26
C VAL A 98 -10.87 -11.83 -1.78
N ALA A 99 -11.81 -12.71 -2.15
CA ALA A 99 -11.73 -14.12 -1.80
C ALA A 99 -10.47 -14.77 -2.37
N PHE A 100 -10.16 -14.53 -3.65
CA PHE A 100 -8.94 -15.04 -4.29
C PHE A 100 -7.68 -14.45 -3.64
N PHE A 101 -7.65 -13.16 -3.38
CA PHE A 101 -6.51 -12.51 -2.73
C PHE A 101 -6.18 -13.15 -1.37
N ARG A 102 -7.20 -13.44 -0.56
CA ARG A 102 -7.01 -14.08 0.75
C ARG A 102 -6.47 -15.51 0.62
N LEU A 103 -7.01 -16.28 -0.31
CA LEU A 103 -6.53 -17.64 -0.58
C LEU A 103 -5.08 -17.63 -1.07
N ASP A 104 -4.74 -16.70 -1.97
CA ASP A 104 -3.39 -16.57 -2.49
C ASP A 104 -2.42 -16.14 -1.42
N LEU A 105 -2.80 -15.17 -0.59
CA LEU A 105 -1.93 -14.69 0.49
C LEU A 105 -1.55 -15.84 1.42
N ALA A 106 -2.51 -16.70 1.78
CA ALA A 106 -2.24 -17.90 2.58
C ALA A 106 -1.32 -18.88 1.82
N ALA A 107 -1.54 -19.11 0.52
CA ALA A 107 -0.69 -19.99 -0.29
C ALA A 107 0.75 -19.46 -0.38
N TYR A 108 0.92 -18.14 -0.60
CA TYR A 108 2.22 -17.48 -0.60
C TYR A 108 2.92 -17.57 0.75
N HIS A 109 2.19 -17.40 1.85
CA HIS A 109 2.71 -17.58 3.21
C HIS A 109 3.37 -18.95 3.37
N TRP A 110 2.62 -20.01 3.10
CA TRP A 110 3.12 -21.38 3.23
C TRP A 110 4.29 -21.66 2.29
N TYR A 111 4.21 -21.19 1.05
CA TYR A 111 5.27 -21.39 0.06
C TYR A 111 6.58 -20.66 0.46
N VAL A 112 6.49 -19.39 0.83
CA VAL A 112 7.65 -18.56 1.17
C VAL A 112 8.37 -19.12 2.41
N LEU A 113 7.63 -19.60 3.40
CA LEU A 113 8.16 -20.12 4.65
C LEU A 113 8.49 -21.61 4.63
N ALA A 114 8.14 -22.35 3.59
CA ALA A 114 8.44 -23.80 3.46
C ALA A 114 9.93 -24.12 3.63
N SER A 115 10.81 -23.20 3.28
CA SER A 115 12.25 -23.35 3.43
C SER A 115 12.83 -22.70 4.70
N GLY A 116 12.00 -22.11 5.56
CA GLY A 116 12.38 -21.39 6.78
C GLY A 116 12.19 -19.89 6.69
N PRO A 117 12.71 -19.12 7.65
CA PRO A 117 12.54 -17.65 7.67
C PRO A 117 12.97 -17.01 6.35
N ALA A 118 12.18 -16.03 5.91
CA ALA A 118 12.36 -15.34 4.64
C ALA A 118 12.51 -13.84 4.85
N THR A 119 13.46 -13.21 4.16
CA THR A 119 13.73 -11.77 4.22
C THR A 119 13.57 -11.16 2.83
N PHE A 120 12.75 -10.13 2.72
CA PHE A 120 12.59 -9.37 1.49
C PHE A 120 13.90 -8.68 1.10
N ILE A 121 14.28 -8.75 -0.18
CA ILE A 121 15.48 -8.08 -0.69
C ILE A 121 15.21 -7.14 -1.86
N GLY A 122 14.01 -7.15 -2.42
CA GLY A 122 13.64 -6.19 -3.46
C GLY A 122 12.53 -6.63 -4.38
N VAL A 123 12.25 -5.79 -5.35
CA VAL A 123 11.32 -6.04 -6.44
C VAL A 123 12.10 -6.23 -7.72
N ASN A 124 11.69 -7.21 -8.53
CA ASN A 124 12.07 -7.28 -9.93
C ASN A 124 10.83 -6.98 -10.77
N ALA A 125 10.81 -5.82 -11.40
CA ALA A 125 9.75 -5.35 -12.28
C ALA A 125 10.40 -4.64 -13.47
N ASN A 126 9.86 -4.85 -14.65
CA ASN A 126 10.36 -4.20 -15.86
C ASN A 126 9.38 -3.08 -16.25
N PRO A 127 9.79 -1.81 -16.18
CA PRO A 127 8.93 -0.69 -16.58
C PRO A 127 8.42 -0.77 -18.02
N ARG A 128 9.18 -1.42 -18.92
CA ARG A 128 8.78 -1.57 -20.33
C ARG A 128 7.57 -2.51 -20.51
N ASP A 129 7.23 -3.28 -19.49
CA ASP A 129 6.07 -4.17 -19.51
C ASP A 129 4.79 -3.46 -19.02
N ALA A 130 4.91 -2.22 -18.52
CA ALA A 130 3.75 -1.42 -18.17
C ALA A 130 2.97 -1.02 -19.42
N GLN A 131 1.66 -1.21 -19.40
CA GLN A 131 0.78 -0.98 -20.54
C GLN A 131 -0.41 -0.13 -20.09
N TRP A 132 -0.77 0.86 -20.91
CA TRP A 132 -2.04 1.55 -20.75
C TRP A 132 -3.16 0.70 -21.34
N ILE A 133 -4.15 0.40 -20.53
CA ILE A 133 -5.37 -0.29 -20.94
C ILE A 133 -6.47 0.75 -21.14
N GLU A 134 -6.94 0.86 -22.37
CA GLU A 134 -7.94 1.85 -22.75
C GLU A 134 -9.31 1.57 -22.10
N PRO A 135 -10.12 2.62 -21.86
CA PRO A 135 -11.52 2.43 -21.50
C PRO A 135 -12.24 1.52 -22.50
N GLY A 136 -13.07 0.63 -22.01
CA GLY A 136 -13.78 -0.35 -22.82
C GLY A 136 -13.15 -1.74 -22.87
N TRP A 137 -11.86 -1.83 -22.63
CA TRP A 137 -11.17 -3.13 -22.54
C TRP A 137 -11.32 -3.75 -21.15
N CYS A 138 -11.25 -5.09 -21.09
CA CYS A 138 -11.30 -5.85 -19.83
C CYS A 138 -12.53 -5.53 -18.96
N GLU A 139 -13.66 -5.19 -19.60
CA GLU A 139 -14.88 -4.79 -18.90
C GLU A 139 -14.68 -3.58 -17.97
N ASN A 140 -13.80 -2.64 -18.31
CA ASN A 140 -13.57 -1.42 -17.56
C ASN A 140 -14.09 -0.20 -18.32
N SER A 141 -14.76 0.70 -17.61
CA SER A 141 -15.21 2.00 -18.13
C SER A 141 -14.14 3.09 -18.01
N ILE A 142 -13.12 2.85 -17.19
CA ILE A 142 -12.01 3.78 -16.93
C ILE A 142 -10.71 3.08 -17.31
N GLY A 143 -9.85 3.76 -18.09
CA GLY A 143 -8.53 3.26 -18.43
C GLY A 143 -7.58 3.25 -17.24
N TYR A 144 -6.54 2.42 -17.31
CA TYR A 144 -5.57 2.25 -16.23
C TYR A 144 -4.24 1.72 -16.76
N TRP A 145 -3.17 1.97 -16.01
CA TRP A 145 -1.89 1.30 -16.25
C TRP A 145 -1.91 -0.10 -15.64
N TYR A 146 -1.43 -1.05 -16.40
CA TYR A 146 -1.30 -2.46 -16.04
C TYR A 146 0.17 -2.86 -16.04
N LEU A 147 0.61 -3.56 -14.98
CA LEU A 147 1.95 -4.11 -14.89
C LEU A 147 1.84 -5.61 -14.58
N PRO A 148 2.19 -6.47 -15.55
CA PRO A 148 2.20 -7.91 -15.34
C PRO A 148 3.42 -8.35 -14.52
N ARG A 149 3.24 -9.35 -13.69
CA ARG A 149 4.28 -10.17 -13.05
C ARG A 149 5.48 -9.42 -12.49
N ALA A 150 5.21 -8.35 -11.71
CA ALA A 150 6.22 -7.85 -10.79
C ALA A 150 6.58 -8.97 -9.79
N ARG A 151 7.87 -9.11 -9.43
CA ARG A 151 8.31 -10.21 -8.57
C ARG A 151 8.76 -9.71 -7.21
N LEU A 152 8.31 -10.39 -6.17
CA LEU A 152 8.84 -10.26 -4.81
C LEU A 152 10.10 -11.13 -4.73
N VAL A 153 11.25 -10.49 -4.53
CA VAL A 153 12.54 -11.18 -4.40
C VAL A 153 12.91 -11.24 -2.92
N TYR A 154 13.22 -12.42 -2.45
CA TYR A 154 13.53 -12.68 -1.04
C TYR A 154 14.68 -13.66 -0.87
N ARG A 155 15.21 -13.73 0.36
CA ARG A 155 16.26 -14.68 0.75
C ARG A 155 15.74 -15.60 1.84
N THR A 156 16.01 -16.89 1.72
CA THR A 156 15.76 -17.90 2.75
C THR A 156 16.92 -18.87 2.79
N LYS A 157 17.48 -19.17 3.97
CA LYS A 157 18.67 -20.02 4.14
C LYS A 157 19.83 -19.65 3.20
N GLY A 158 20.09 -18.36 3.00
CA GLY A 158 21.14 -17.87 2.11
C GLY A 158 20.81 -17.89 0.61
N VAL A 159 19.74 -18.59 0.19
CA VAL A 159 19.33 -18.73 -1.23
C VAL A 159 18.38 -17.61 -1.61
N ILE A 160 18.64 -16.96 -2.76
CA ILE A 160 17.72 -15.99 -3.37
C ILE A 160 16.61 -16.76 -4.10
N ARG A 161 15.39 -16.36 -3.86
CA ARG A 161 14.17 -16.86 -4.50
C ARG A 161 13.25 -15.72 -4.87
N SER A 162 12.28 -15.99 -5.69
CA SER A 162 11.24 -15.01 -6.01
C SER A 162 9.90 -15.69 -6.32
N VAL A 163 8.83 -14.93 -6.10
CA VAL A 163 7.46 -15.26 -6.52
C VAL A 163 6.90 -14.06 -7.30
N ALA A 164 6.10 -14.31 -8.33
CA ALA A 164 5.46 -13.22 -9.05
C ALA A 164 4.25 -12.69 -8.29
N VAL A 165 3.89 -11.44 -8.50
CA VAL A 165 2.58 -10.85 -8.29
C VAL A 165 1.94 -10.79 -9.66
N ALA A 166 0.90 -11.54 -9.90
CA ALA A 166 0.39 -11.79 -11.26
C ALA A 166 -0.02 -10.51 -11.97
N SER A 167 -0.66 -9.57 -11.28
CA SER A 167 -0.96 -8.26 -11.86
C SER A 167 -1.06 -7.13 -10.84
N LEU A 168 -0.45 -6.02 -11.21
CA LEU A 168 -0.66 -4.72 -10.59
C LEU A 168 -1.43 -3.82 -11.55
N ILE A 169 -2.33 -3.01 -11.02
CA ILE A 169 -3.02 -1.95 -11.78
C ILE A 169 -2.89 -0.61 -11.07
N SER A 170 -3.01 0.46 -11.84
CA SER A 170 -2.91 1.82 -11.30
C SER A 170 -4.25 2.35 -10.82
N TRP A 171 -4.21 3.16 -9.77
CA TRP A 171 -5.28 4.06 -9.41
C TRP A 171 -4.69 5.36 -8.87
N HIS A 172 -4.97 6.47 -9.56
CA HIS A 172 -4.46 7.80 -9.19
C HIS A 172 -2.96 7.84 -8.87
N GLY A 173 -2.15 7.29 -9.77
CA GLY A 173 -0.68 7.31 -9.66
C GLY A 173 -0.10 6.32 -8.65
N VAL A 174 -0.87 5.33 -8.21
CA VAL A 174 -0.42 4.30 -7.26
C VAL A 174 -0.63 2.91 -7.84
N TRP A 175 0.37 2.05 -7.74
CA TRP A 175 0.27 0.62 -8.07
C TRP A 175 -0.44 -0.16 -6.97
N TYR A 176 -1.45 -0.95 -7.33
CA TYR A 176 -2.19 -1.85 -6.44
C TYR A 176 -2.18 -3.28 -6.98
N VAL A 177 -2.14 -4.26 -6.10
CA VAL A 177 -2.36 -5.66 -6.47
C VAL A 177 -3.82 -5.84 -6.86
N VAL A 178 -4.07 -6.45 -8.02
CA VAL A 178 -5.42 -6.89 -8.40
C VAL A 178 -5.47 -8.41 -8.47
N HIS A 179 -4.39 -9.07 -8.88
CA HIS A 179 -4.23 -10.51 -8.76
C HIS A 179 -2.87 -10.82 -8.12
N LEU A 180 -2.88 -11.47 -6.95
CA LEU A 180 -1.66 -11.94 -6.32
C LEU A 180 -1.20 -13.24 -7.00
N GLY A 181 -2.04 -14.24 -7.05
CA GLY A 181 -1.82 -15.47 -7.81
C GLY A 181 -2.26 -15.36 -9.28
N PRO A 182 -2.01 -16.40 -10.09
CA PRO A 182 -2.29 -16.43 -11.52
C PRO A 182 -3.78 -16.22 -11.82
N ASN A 183 -4.07 -15.70 -13.01
CA ASN A 183 -5.43 -15.58 -13.55
C ASN A 183 -5.39 -15.95 -15.05
N PRO A 184 -6.17 -16.93 -15.55
CA PRO A 184 -7.18 -17.71 -14.82
C PRO A 184 -6.59 -18.72 -13.83
N ARG A 185 -7.42 -19.21 -12.92
CA ARG A 185 -7.03 -20.12 -11.84
C ARG A 185 -8.20 -20.99 -11.37
N PRO A 186 -7.96 -22.14 -10.72
CA PRO A 186 -9.01 -22.92 -10.06
C PRO A 186 -9.70 -22.10 -8.96
N ARG A 187 -11.01 -22.27 -8.82
CA ARG A 187 -11.77 -21.67 -7.73
C ARG A 187 -11.43 -22.35 -6.40
N ASN A 188 -11.52 -21.57 -5.32
CA ASN A 188 -11.34 -22.05 -3.93
C ASN A 188 -9.96 -22.64 -3.61
N VAL A 189 -8.95 -22.40 -4.43
CA VAL A 189 -7.57 -22.84 -4.20
C VAL A 189 -6.63 -21.63 -4.29
N GLY A 190 -5.86 -21.37 -3.23
CA GLY A 190 -4.79 -20.38 -3.26
C GLY A 190 -3.64 -20.89 -4.13
N THR A 191 -3.08 -20.02 -4.96
CA THR A 191 -2.06 -20.40 -5.94
C THR A 191 -0.93 -19.37 -5.95
N VAL A 192 0.32 -19.85 -5.92
CA VAL A 192 1.53 -19.00 -6.05
C VAL A 192 1.88 -18.85 -7.53
N ASP A 193 2.04 -17.63 -8.00
CA ASP A 193 2.42 -17.37 -9.39
C ASP A 193 3.93 -17.48 -9.59
N LEU A 194 4.33 -18.28 -10.56
CA LEU A 194 5.69 -18.49 -11.07
C LEU A 194 6.81 -18.44 -9.99
N PRO A 195 6.81 -19.33 -9.02
CA PRO A 195 7.93 -19.41 -8.09
C PRO A 195 9.23 -19.74 -8.82
N ALA A 196 10.35 -19.11 -8.44
CA ALA A 196 11.64 -19.31 -9.09
C ALA A 196 12.82 -19.22 -8.12
N LEU A 197 13.92 -19.86 -8.48
CA LEU A 197 15.23 -19.58 -7.91
C LEU A 197 15.75 -18.25 -8.47
N GLY A 198 16.56 -17.53 -7.68
CA GLY A 198 17.07 -16.22 -8.05
C GLY A 198 15.98 -15.15 -8.12
N ARG A 199 16.24 -14.13 -8.93
CA ARG A 199 15.32 -13.01 -9.13
C ARG A 199 14.13 -13.36 -10.01
N GLY A 200 14.21 -14.42 -10.80
CA GLY A 200 13.22 -14.77 -11.81
C GLY A 200 13.10 -13.73 -12.91
N VAL A 201 12.24 -14.00 -13.89
CA VAL A 201 11.91 -13.08 -14.98
C VAL A 201 10.60 -12.37 -14.65
N ALA A 202 10.60 -11.03 -14.69
CA ALA A 202 9.38 -10.22 -14.58
C ALA A 202 8.66 -10.16 -15.94
N GLY A 203 7.35 -9.81 -15.94
CA GLY A 203 6.55 -9.72 -17.18
C GLY A 203 6.50 -11.02 -17.94
N PRO A 204 6.06 -10.99 -19.23
CA PRO A 204 4.66 -10.85 -19.51
C PRO A 204 3.95 -12.19 -19.28
N ALA A 205 2.83 -12.31 -19.47
CA ALA A 205 1.68 -13.15 -19.48
C ALA A 205 0.71 -12.54 -18.50
N GLY A 206 -0.32 -12.26 -18.88
CA GLY A 206 -1.40 -11.54 -18.23
C GLY A 206 -2.10 -10.84 -19.35
N GLY A 207 -3.12 -10.33 -19.12
CA GLY A 207 -4.06 -9.76 -20.02
C GLY A 207 -5.36 -9.77 -19.27
N CYS A 208 -6.34 -9.21 -19.77
CA CYS A 208 -7.62 -9.38 -19.16
C CYS A 208 -8.27 -10.71 -19.45
#